data_376f7d21d27ce1128ba9649280c9c2e5
#
_entry.id   376f7d21d27ce1128ba9649280c9c2e5
#
_cell.length_a   1.000
_cell.length_b   1.000
_cell.length_c   1.000
_cell.angle_alpha   90.00
_cell.angle_beta   90.00
_cell.angle_gamma   90.00
#
_symmetry.space_group_name_H-M   'P 1'
#
loop_
_entity.id
_entity.type
_entity.pdbx_description
1 polymer ?
#
loop_
_entity_poly.entity_id
_entity_poly.type
_entity_poly.pdbx_seq_one_letter_code
_entity_poly.pdbx_strand_id
1 'polypeptide(L)'
;TLDRNTGAWEHHHFYELPDFLRSGDCLILNNSRVLPARLLGQRMPGGGACEILLLIDRGDKTWECLVRPGRHLREGARLSFGNGELTAEVTKVLPDGNRLVRFDYEGIFLEVLEHLGKMPLPPYIKEELQDNERYQTVYSKINGSAAAPTAGLHFTPELLRQIQEMGVKLCYVTLHVGLGTFRPVKAEDISEHEMHSEYCMIPEETARTINETKRNGGRVICVGTTSCRTVESFAAEDGTLKESAGWTSIFIYPGYRFKVLDA
;
A
#
# COMPACT_ATOMS: atom_id res chain seq x y z
N THR A 1 15.07 13.96 -13.16
CA THR A 1 15.71 14.51 -11.95
C THR A 1 15.29 15.93 -11.71
N LEU A 2 15.36 16.37 -10.44
CA LEU A 2 15.10 17.75 -10.02
C LEU A 2 16.23 18.18 -9.08
N ASP A 3 16.95 19.24 -9.43
CA ASP A 3 17.93 19.86 -8.55
C ASP A 3 17.24 20.85 -7.61
N ARG A 4 17.32 20.61 -6.28
CA ARG A 4 16.65 21.44 -5.26
C ARG A 4 17.20 22.85 -5.15
N ASN A 5 18.47 23.09 -5.53
CA ASN A 5 19.14 24.37 -5.37
C ASN A 5 18.86 25.29 -6.55
N THR A 6 18.84 24.73 -7.76
CA THR A 6 18.68 25.49 -9.01
C THR A 6 17.27 25.46 -9.56
N GLY A 7 16.46 24.45 -9.16
CA GLY A 7 15.16 24.16 -9.75
C GLY A 7 15.24 23.55 -11.15
N ALA A 8 16.44 23.27 -11.65
CA ALA A 8 16.63 22.61 -12.94
C ALA A 8 16.10 21.18 -12.90
N TRP A 9 15.50 20.75 -13.98
CA TRP A 9 14.97 19.40 -14.10
C TRP A 9 15.34 18.77 -15.44
N GLU A 10 15.48 17.43 -15.45
CA GLU A 10 15.81 16.63 -16.62
C GLU A 10 14.97 15.36 -16.66
N HIS A 11 14.67 14.85 -17.86
CA HIS A 11 13.99 13.60 -18.08
C HIS A 11 15.00 12.47 -18.24
N HIS A 12 14.69 11.33 -17.63
CA HIS A 12 15.50 10.11 -17.68
C HIS A 12 14.59 8.90 -17.80
N HIS A 13 15.12 7.81 -18.34
CA HIS A 13 14.46 6.51 -18.27
C HIS A 13 14.73 5.85 -16.92
N PHE A 14 13.79 5.04 -16.43
CA PHE A 14 13.93 4.42 -15.12
C PHE A 14 15.14 3.48 -15.02
N TYR A 15 15.54 2.82 -16.10
CA TYR A 15 16.73 1.96 -16.12
C TYR A 15 18.05 2.73 -15.93
N GLU A 16 18.05 4.06 -16.04
CA GLU A 16 19.20 4.94 -15.76
C GLU A 16 19.33 5.27 -14.25
N LEU A 17 18.43 4.76 -13.40
CA LEU A 17 18.48 5.00 -11.96
C LEU A 17 19.86 4.71 -11.33
N PRO A 18 20.60 3.65 -11.72
CA PRO A 18 21.95 3.41 -11.19
C PRO A 18 22.92 4.59 -11.35
N ASP A 19 22.79 5.41 -12.40
CA ASP A 19 23.67 6.56 -12.65
C ASP A 19 23.50 7.67 -11.59
N PHE A 20 22.41 7.65 -10.84
CA PHE A 20 22.09 8.61 -9.77
C PHE A 20 22.41 8.07 -8.37
N LEU A 21 22.79 6.79 -8.27
CA LEU A 21 23.11 6.12 -7.02
C LEU A 21 24.62 5.99 -6.84
N ARG A 22 25.06 5.88 -5.59
CA ARG A 22 26.46 5.67 -5.27
C ARG A 22 26.60 4.63 -4.15
N SER A 23 27.76 4.01 -4.09
CA SER A 23 28.09 3.09 -3.00
C SER A 23 27.88 3.75 -1.64
N GLY A 24 27.25 3.04 -0.73
CA GLY A 24 26.91 3.53 0.61
C GLY A 24 25.51 4.17 0.72
N ASP A 25 24.82 4.41 -0.39
CA ASP A 25 23.40 4.79 -0.35
C ASP A 25 22.53 3.65 0.16
N CYS A 26 21.34 4.00 0.67
CA CYS A 26 20.29 3.08 1.09
C CYS A 26 18.99 3.39 0.34
N LEU A 27 18.47 2.40 -0.38
CA LEU A 27 17.22 2.50 -1.13
C LEU A 27 16.09 1.84 -0.35
N ILE A 28 15.06 2.61 0.00
CA ILE A 28 13.93 2.16 0.81
C ILE A 28 12.76 1.78 -0.10
N LEU A 29 12.33 0.53 0.00
CA LEU A 29 11.32 -0.10 -0.85
C LEU A 29 10.14 -0.56 0.00
N ASN A 30 8.91 -0.29 -0.45
CA ASN A 30 7.71 -0.83 0.21
C ASN A 30 7.40 -2.21 -0.34
N ASN A 31 7.54 -3.26 0.50
CA ASN A 31 7.32 -4.66 0.13
C ASN A 31 5.89 -5.16 0.36
N SER A 32 4.94 -4.25 0.54
CA SER A 32 3.53 -4.62 0.65
C SER A 32 3.05 -5.31 -0.62
N ARG A 33 2.25 -6.36 -0.45
CA ARG A 33 1.65 -7.13 -1.55
C ARG A 33 0.14 -6.89 -1.58
N VAL A 34 -0.37 -6.65 -2.77
CA VAL A 34 -1.80 -6.39 -2.99
C VAL A 34 -2.57 -7.69 -2.88
N LEU A 35 -3.65 -7.66 -2.11
CA LEU A 35 -4.62 -8.76 -2.05
C LEU A 35 -5.58 -8.69 -3.25
N PRO A 36 -6.04 -9.83 -3.79
CA PRO A 36 -7.17 -9.87 -4.72
C PRO A 36 -8.47 -9.58 -3.96
N ALA A 37 -8.54 -8.37 -3.42
CA ALA A 37 -9.50 -7.95 -2.41
C ALA A 37 -10.89 -7.59 -2.96
N ARG A 38 -11.08 -7.62 -4.28
CA ARG A 38 -12.33 -7.28 -4.94
C ARG A 38 -13.14 -8.52 -5.24
N LEU A 39 -14.23 -8.72 -4.52
CA LEU A 39 -15.13 -9.85 -4.63
C LEU A 39 -16.41 -9.46 -5.38
N LEU A 40 -16.72 -10.20 -6.43
CA LEU A 40 -17.97 -10.04 -7.19
C LEU A 40 -18.90 -11.20 -6.86
N GLY A 41 -20.12 -10.90 -6.42
CA GLY A 41 -21.06 -11.90 -5.95
C GLY A 41 -22.52 -11.50 -6.13
N GLN A 42 -23.38 -12.20 -5.41
CA GLN A 42 -24.83 -12.01 -5.47
C GLN A 42 -25.41 -11.88 -4.06
N ARG A 43 -26.49 -11.10 -3.94
CA ARG A 43 -27.27 -10.98 -2.72
C ARG A 43 -28.21 -12.17 -2.55
N MET A 44 -28.35 -12.65 -1.34
CA MET A 44 -29.25 -13.74 -0.98
C MET A 44 -30.41 -13.25 -0.09
N PRO A 45 -31.67 -13.69 -0.31
CA PRO A 45 -32.18 -14.28 -1.54
C PRO A 45 -32.37 -13.22 -2.64
N GLY A 46 -32.51 -13.64 -3.88
CA GLY A 46 -32.92 -12.75 -4.98
C GLY A 46 -31.87 -12.46 -6.04
N GLY A 47 -30.61 -12.89 -5.88
CA GLY A 47 -29.61 -12.94 -6.96
C GLY A 47 -29.11 -11.60 -7.50
N GLY A 48 -29.39 -10.48 -6.85
CA GLY A 48 -28.91 -9.17 -7.31
C GLY A 48 -27.39 -9.04 -7.17
N ALA A 49 -26.71 -8.63 -8.24
CA ALA A 49 -25.25 -8.46 -8.25
C ALA A 49 -24.77 -7.54 -7.12
N CYS A 50 -23.66 -7.88 -6.53
CA CYS A 50 -22.96 -7.09 -5.53
C CYS A 50 -21.44 -7.18 -5.70
N GLU A 51 -20.76 -6.15 -5.17
CA GLU A 51 -19.32 -6.07 -5.11
C GLU A 51 -18.91 -5.73 -3.69
N ILE A 52 -17.92 -6.43 -3.18
CA ILE A 52 -17.25 -6.13 -1.93
C ILE A 52 -15.78 -5.89 -2.21
N LEU A 53 -15.22 -4.85 -1.60
CA LEU A 53 -13.80 -4.58 -1.60
C LEU A 53 -13.31 -4.59 -0.16
N LEU A 54 -12.46 -5.56 0.16
CA LEU A 54 -11.85 -5.72 1.48
C LEU A 54 -10.89 -4.57 1.77
N LEU A 55 -10.95 -4.01 2.99
CA LEU A 55 -10.11 -2.89 3.42
C LEU A 55 -9.22 -3.25 4.59
N ILE A 56 -9.83 -3.62 5.70
CA ILE A 56 -9.14 -3.84 6.98
C ILE A 56 -9.66 -5.14 7.58
N ASP A 57 -8.74 -6.05 7.87
CA ASP A 57 -9.03 -7.22 8.68
C ASP A 57 -9.30 -6.79 10.13
N ARG A 58 -10.48 -7.13 10.65
CA ARG A 58 -10.89 -6.84 12.03
C ARG A 58 -10.82 -8.08 12.93
N GLY A 59 -10.31 -9.19 12.40
CA GLY A 59 -10.29 -10.47 13.10
C GLY A 59 -11.64 -11.22 13.05
N ASP A 60 -11.66 -12.42 13.55
CA ASP A 60 -12.85 -13.28 13.64
C ASP A 60 -13.64 -13.38 12.32
N LYS A 61 -12.92 -13.59 11.22
CA LYS A 61 -13.51 -13.64 9.87
C LYS A 61 -14.28 -12.38 9.47
N THR A 62 -14.04 -11.25 10.14
CA THR A 62 -14.74 -9.97 9.91
C THR A 62 -13.81 -8.95 9.26
N TRP A 63 -14.27 -8.33 8.18
CA TRP A 63 -13.55 -7.31 7.46
C TRP A 63 -14.35 -6.01 7.39
N GLU A 64 -13.65 -4.91 7.45
CA GLU A 64 -14.20 -3.64 7.00
C GLU A 64 -14.11 -3.58 5.49
N CYS A 65 -15.20 -3.22 4.82
CA CYS A 65 -15.34 -3.31 3.38
C CYS A 65 -16.03 -2.08 2.79
N LEU A 66 -15.62 -1.70 1.59
CA LEU A 66 -16.50 -0.96 0.68
C LEU A 66 -17.43 -1.92 -0.04
N VAL A 67 -18.66 -1.48 -0.30
CA VAL A 67 -19.67 -2.32 -0.95
C VAL A 67 -20.45 -1.58 -2.03
N ARG A 68 -20.87 -2.32 -3.07
CA ARG A 68 -21.76 -1.83 -4.13
C ARG A 68 -22.84 -2.87 -4.43
N PRO A 69 -24.11 -2.45 -4.58
CA PRO A 69 -24.68 -1.12 -4.31
C PRO A 69 -24.95 -0.94 -2.81
N GLY A 70 -24.42 0.14 -2.20
CA GLY A 70 -24.51 0.38 -0.74
C GLY A 70 -25.94 0.42 -0.19
N ARG A 71 -26.93 0.92 -0.99
CA ARG A 71 -28.36 1.00 -0.58
C ARG A 71 -29.00 -0.35 -0.28
N HIS A 72 -28.48 -1.43 -0.86
CA HIS A 72 -29.04 -2.79 -0.71
C HIS A 72 -28.21 -3.66 0.25
N LEU A 73 -27.02 -3.23 0.62
CA LEU A 73 -26.13 -3.96 1.52
C LEU A 73 -26.17 -3.31 2.91
N ARG A 74 -27.31 -3.50 3.58
CA ARG A 74 -27.58 -3.06 4.95
C ARG A 74 -27.29 -4.18 5.93
N GLU A 75 -27.35 -3.90 7.22
CA GLU A 75 -27.20 -4.91 8.27
C GLU A 75 -28.16 -6.09 8.06
N GLY A 76 -27.66 -7.32 8.21
CA GLY A 76 -28.37 -8.56 7.94
C GLY A 76 -28.37 -8.99 6.46
N ALA A 77 -27.84 -8.19 5.52
CA ALA A 77 -27.74 -8.59 4.12
C ALA A 77 -26.77 -9.76 3.97
N ARG A 78 -27.23 -10.84 3.32
CA ARG A 78 -26.43 -12.03 3.03
C ARG A 78 -25.97 -12.05 1.59
N LEU A 79 -24.77 -12.55 1.37
CA LEU A 79 -24.06 -12.53 0.11
C LEU A 79 -23.45 -13.90 -0.19
N SER A 80 -23.30 -14.21 -1.46
CA SER A 80 -22.68 -15.44 -1.94
C SER A 80 -21.73 -15.15 -3.10
N PHE A 81 -20.58 -15.79 -3.10
CA PHE A 81 -19.52 -15.70 -4.10
C PHE A 81 -19.10 -17.11 -4.52
N GLY A 82 -18.64 -17.26 -5.76
CA GLY A 82 -18.13 -18.54 -6.27
C GLY A 82 -19.11 -19.69 -6.12
N ASN A 83 -20.38 -19.50 -6.51
CA ASN A 83 -21.44 -20.54 -6.37
C ASN A 83 -21.64 -21.06 -4.93
N GLY A 84 -21.37 -20.24 -3.93
CA GLY A 84 -21.55 -20.58 -2.52
C GLY A 84 -20.26 -21.01 -1.79
N GLU A 85 -19.14 -21.04 -2.47
CA GLU A 85 -17.82 -21.34 -1.87
C GLU A 85 -17.45 -20.36 -0.76
N LEU A 86 -17.84 -19.09 -0.93
CA LEU A 86 -17.69 -18.03 0.06
C LEU A 86 -19.05 -17.39 0.31
N THR A 87 -19.48 -17.33 1.55
CA THR A 87 -20.67 -16.55 1.93
C THR A 87 -20.31 -15.44 2.91
N ALA A 88 -21.15 -14.42 2.99
CA ALA A 88 -20.90 -13.31 3.90
C ALA A 88 -22.20 -12.67 4.41
N GLU A 89 -22.11 -12.00 5.54
CA GLU A 89 -23.19 -11.22 6.14
C GLU A 89 -22.68 -9.83 6.52
N VAL A 90 -23.43 -8.80 6.14
CA VAL A 90 -23.19 -7.44 6.61
C VAL A 90 -23.62 -7.33 8.06
N THR A 91 -22.69 -7.20 8.99
CA THR A 91 -22.98 -7.15 10.43
C THR A 91 -23.21 -5.74 10.93
N LYS A 92 -22.62 -4.71 10.27
CA LYS A 92 -22.77 -3.31 10.66
C LYS A 92 -22.53 -2.35 9.50
N VAL A 93 -23.24 -1.23 9.52
CA VAL A 93 -22.98 -0.06 8.65
C VAL A 93 -22.21 0.97 9.45
N LEU A 94 -21.03 1.38 8.95
CA LEU A 94 -20.17 2.36 9.61
C LEU A 94 -20.54 3.81 9.20
N PRO A 95 -20.19 4.81 10.03
CA PRO A 95 -20.55 6.22 9.75
C PRO A 95 -19.97 6.77 8.44
N ASP A 96 -18.81 6.30 8.02
CA ASP A 96 -18.12 6.66 6.78
C ASP A 96 -18.69 5.97 5.52
N GLY A 97 -19.71 5.13 5.71
CA GLY A 97 -20.37 4.37 4.65
C GLY A 97 -19.74 3.00 4.38
N ASN A 98 -18.65 2.64 5.04
CA ASN A 98 -18.09 1.29 5.00
C ASN A 98 -19.01 0.28 5.70
N ARG A 99 -18.74 -1.00 5.56
CA ARG A 99 -19.48 -2.10 6.19
C ARG A 99 -18.53 -2.99 6.96
N LEU A 100 -18.96 -3.48 8.11
CA LEU A 100 -18.38 -4.67 8.69
C LEU A 100 -19.08 -5.88 8.08
N VAL A 101 -18.30 -6.76 7.49
CA VAL A 101 -18.77 -7.95 6.79
C VAL A 101 -18.09 -9.16 7.39
N ARG A 102 -18.89 -10.09 7.91
CA ARG A 102 -18.40 -11.37 8.40
C ARG A 102 -18.48 -12.39 7.29
N PHE A 103 -17.38 -13.04 6.99
CA PHE A 103 -17.27 -14.08 5.97
C PHE A 103 -17.40 -15.47 6.59
N ASP A 104 -17.98 -16.39 5.83
CA ASP A 104 -18.02 -17.80 6.17
C ASP A 104 -17.45 -18.60 5.01
N TYR A 105 -16.40 -19.37 5.31
CA TYR A 105 -15.60 -20.13 4.36
C TYR A 105 -14.91 -21.29 5.07
N GLU A 106 -14.51 -22.30 4.31
CA GLU A 106 -13.68 -23.40 4.75
C GLU A 106 -12.21 -23.16 4.34
N GLY A 107 -11.26 -23.64 5.14
CA GLY A 107 -9.83 -23.54 4.85
C GLY A 107 -9.20 -22.16 5.11
N ILE A 108 -8.29 -21.76 4.25
CA ILE A 108 -7.50 -20.54 4.36
C ILE A 108 -8.13 -19.43 3.52
N PHE A 109 -8.50 -18.30 4.16
CA PHE A 109 -9.17 -17.20 3.48
C PHE A 109 -8.37 -16.62 2.30
N LEU A 110 -7.06 -16.59 2.41
CA LEU A 110 -6.20 -16.09 1.34
C LEU A 110 -6.32 -16.96 0.07
N GLU A 111 -6.38 -18.29 0.21
CA GLU A 111 -6.59 -19.21 -0.92
C GLU A 111 -7.96 -18.98 -1.58
N VAL A 112 -9.00 -18.76 -0.78
CA VAL A 112 -10.34 -18.41 -1.28
C VAL A 112 -10.30 -17.08 -2.04
N LEU A 113 -9.56 -16.09 -1.52
CA LEU A 113 -9.40 -14.80 -2.21
C LEU A 113 -8.60 -14.94 -3.52
N GLU A 114 -7.56 -15.76 -3.56
CA GLU A 114 -6.80 -16.00 -4.79
C GLU A 114 -7.66 -16.65 -5.89
N HIS A 115 -8.62 -17.48 -5.49
CA HIS A 115 -9.54 -18.12 -6.42
C HIS A 115 -10.70 -17.21 -6.87
N LEU A 116 -11.34 -16.51 -5.96
CA LEU A 116 -12.57 -15.74 -6.22
C LEU A 116 -12.35 -14.25 -6.40
N GLY A 117 -11.28 -13.72 -5.88
CA GLY A 117 -10.98 -12.30 -5.84
C GLY A 117 -10.39 -11.78 -7.14
N LYS A 118 -10.63 -10.49 -7.39
CA LYS A 118 -9.97 -9.73 -8.46
C LYS A 118 -9.05 -8.67 -7.85
N MET A 119 -7.99 -8.33 -8.57
CA MET A 119 -7.09 -7.24 -8.18
C MET A 119 -7.84 -5.92 -8.17
N PRO A 120 -7.76 -5.14 -7.08
CA PRO A 120 -8.38 -3.83 -6.98
C PRO A 120 -7.52 -2.79 -7.73
N LEU A 121 -7.76 -2.64 -9.02
CA LEU A 121 -7.04 -1.66 -9.83
C LEU A 121 -7.53 -0.23 -9.60
N PRO A 122 -6.66 0.78 -9.74
CA PRO A 122 -7.06 2.17 -9.77
C PRO A 122 -8.15 2.43 -10.81
N PRO A 123 -9.11 3.35 -10.57
CA PRO A 123 -10.26 3.57 -11.45
C PRO A 123 -9.92 4.01 -12.89
N TYR A 124 -8.71 4.54 -13.10
CA TYR A 124 -8.24 4.95 -14.43
C TYR A 124 -7.71 3.77 -15.27
N ILE A 125 -7.44 2.60 -14.65
CA ILE A 125 -7.10 1.36 -15.36
C ILE A 125 -8.40 0.63 -15.65
N LYS A 126 -8.77 0.55 -16.93
CA LYS A 126 -10.02 -0.08 -17.38
C LYS A 126 -9.84 -1.49 -17.93
N GLU A 127 -8.62 -1.85 -18.28
CA GLU A 127 -8.29 -3.17 -18.80
C GLU A 127 -8.23 -4.19 -17.67
N GLU A 128 -8.79 -5.38 -17.90
CA GLU A 128 -8.61 -6.51 -16.99
C GLU A 128 -7.17 -7.03 -17.08
N LEU A 129 -6.56 -7.25 -15.92
CA LEU A 129 -5.25 -7.87 -15.87
C LEU A 129 -5.36 -9.33 -16.30
N GLN A 130 -4.54 -9.71 -17.29
CA GLN A 130 -4.34 -11.09 -17.69
C GLN A 130 -3.47 -11.85 -16.68
N ASP A 131 -2.59 -11.11 -16.02
CA ASP A 131 -1.65 -11.59 -15.02
C ASP A 131 -1.66 -10.63 -13.81
N ASN A 132 -2.09 -11.13 -12.67
CA ASN A 132 -2.18 -10.37 -11.43
C ASN A 132 -0.80 -9.92 -10.92
N GLU A 133 0.28 -10.64 -11.24
CA GLU A 133 1.64 -10.29 -10.84
C GLU A 133 2.12 -8.98 -11.48
N ARG A 134 1.54 -8.56 -12.58
CA ARG A 134 1.85 -7.24 -13.20
C ARG A 134 1.46 -6.04 -12.32
N TYR A 135 0.55 -6.23 -11.37
CA TYR A 135 0.20 -5.19 -10.39
C TYR A 135 0.83 -5.48 -9.02
N GLN A 136 1.99 -6.14 -9.02
CA GLN A 136 2.83 -6.38 -7.85
C GLN A 136 4.24 -5.90 -8.13
N THR A 137 4.94 -5.40 -7.09
CA THR A 137 6.38 -5.18 -7.22
C THR A 137 7.12 -6.53 -7.19
N VAL A 138 8.24 -6.63 -7.90
CA VAL A 138 9.06 -7.86 -7.94
C VAL A 138 9.61 -8.28 -6.56
N TYR A 139 9.52 -7.40 -5.58
CA TYR A 139 9.93 -7.62 -4.19
C TYR A 139 8.75 -7.63 -3.21
N SER A 140 7.51 -7.66 -3.68
CA SER A 140 6.32 -7.74 -2.82
C SER A 140 6.32 -9.03 -2.00
N LYS A 141 6.03 -8.91 -0.69
CA LYS A 141 6.12 -10.04 0.23
C LYS A 141 4.99 -10.10 1.26
N ILE A 142 4.62 -8.97 1.84
CA ILE A 142 3.70 -8.91 2.98
C ILE A 142 2.30 -8.57 2.48
N ASN A 143 1.40 -9.54 2.51
CA ASN A 143 0.00 -9.37 2.11
C ASN A 143 -0.74 -8.38 2.99
N GLY A 144 -1.64 -7.57 2.41
CA GLY A 144 -2.50 -6.66 3.18
C GLY A 144 -2.84 -5.34 2.49
N SER A 145 -2.25 -5.06 1.33
CA SER A 145 -2.49 -3.80 0.60
C SER A 145 -3.69 -3.88 -0.31
N ALA A 146 -4.44 -2.78 -0.41
CA ALA A 146 -5.50 -2.60 -1.41
C ALA A 146 -4.98 -2.00 -2.73
N ALA A 147 -3.74 -1.50 -2.77
CA ALA A 147 -3.10 -0.98 -3.97
C ALA A 147 -1.59 -1.23 -3.95
N ALA A 148 -0.98 -1.37 -5.14
CA ALA A 148 0.46 -1.51 -5.26
C ALA A 148 1.19 -0.20 -4.97
N PRO A 149 2.40 -0.24 -4.39
CA PRO A 149 3.30 0.91 -4.33
C PRO A 149 3.87 1.17 -5.73
N THR A 150 3.12 1.90 -6.55
CA THR A 150 3.29 1.97 -8.02
C THR A 150 4.66 2.47 -8.47
N ALA A 151 5.34 3.30 -7.70
CA ALA A 151 6.73 3.70 -8.00
C ALA A 151 7.69 2.50 -8.07
N GLY A 152 7.38 1.42 -7.34
CA GLY A 152 8.16 0.19 -7.33
C GLY A 152 7.93 -0.75 -8.50
N LEU A 153 6.87 -0.55 -9.30
CA LEU A 153 6.53 -1.42 -10.43
C LEU A 153 7.54 -1.34 -11.59
N HIS A 154 8.38 -0.32 -11.60
CA HIS A 154 9.41 -0.13 -12.61
C HIS A 154 10.68 -0.96 -12.36
N PHE A 155 10.87 -1.48 -11.16
CA PHE A 155 12.02 -2.34 -10.86
C PHE A 155 11.89 -3.72 -11.46
N THR A 156 13.02 -4.21 -11.95
CA THR A 156 13.20 -5.62 -12.30
C THR A 156 14.20 -6.28 -11.34
N PRO A 157 14.21 -7.63 -11.23
CA PRO A 157 15.20 -8.34 -10.43
C PRO A 157 16.64 -8.01 -10.85
N GLU A 158 16.87 -7.82 -12.16
CA GLU A 158 18.18 -7.49 -12.74
C GLU A 158 18.64 -6.10 -12.28
N LEU A 159 17.75 -5.10 -12.35
CA LEU A 159 18.08 -3.73 -11.92
C LEU A 159 18.39 -3.68 -10.42
N LEU A 160 17.61 -4.39 -9.60
CA LEU A 160 17.87 -4.47 -8.16
C LEU A 160 19.23 -5.12 -7.86
N ARG A 161 19.59 -6.19 -8.58
CA ARG A 161 20.89 -6.85 -8.45
C ARG A 161 22.04 -5.89 -8.84
N GLN A 162 21.92 -5.22 -9.98
CA GLN A 162 22.90 -4.22 -10.41
C GLN A 162 23.11 -3.13 -9.36
N ILE A 163 22.03 -2.61 -8.78
CA ILE A 163 22.09 -1.60 -7.71
C ILE A 163 22.81 -2.13 -6.47
N GLN A 164 22.53 -3.38 -6.08
CA GLN A 164 23.23 -4.01 -4.94
C GLN A 164 24.73 -4.23 -5.21
N GLU A 165 25.10 -4.66 -6.42
CA GLU A 165 26.50 -4.85 -6.84
C GLU A 165 27.30 -3.54 -6.83
N MET A 166 26.65 -2.40 -6.97
CA MET A 166 27.25 -1.06 -6.82
C MET A 166 27.53 -0.69 -5.35
N GLY A 167 27.12 -1.51 -4.38
CA GLY A 167 27.27 -1.23 -2.96
C GLY A 167 26.13 -0.38 -2.37
N VAL A 168 25.00 -0.28 -3.05
CA VAL A 168 23.77 0.33 -2.53
C VAL A 168 23.00 -0.70 -1.71
N LYS A 169 22.56 -0.32 -0.52
CA LYS A 169 21.79 -1.19 0.37
C LYS A 169 20.32 -1.15 0.00
N LEU A 170 19.67 -2.31 -0.17
CA LEU A 170 18.22 -2.41 -0.35
C LEU A 170 17.56 -2.68 1.00
N CYS A 171 16.70 -1.78 1.43
CA CYS A 171 15.97 -1.88 2.69
C CYS A 171 14.47 -1.92 2.44
N TYR A 172 13.78 -2.75 3.19
CA TYR A 172 12.35 -2.95 3.01
C TYR A 172 11.57 -2.44 4.21
N VAL A 173 10.53 -1.70 3.90
CA VAL A 173 9.46 -1.32 4.83
C VAL A 173 8.15 -1.88 4.33
N THR A 174 7.14 -1.92 5.19
CA THR A 174 5.79 -2.29 4.78
C THR A 174 4.86 -1.14 5.09
N LEU A 175 4.08 -0.69 4.11
CA LEU A 175 2.91 0.14 4.32
C LEU A 175 1.78 -0.45 3.48
N HIS A 176 0.71 -0.84 4.14
CA HIS A 176 -0.49 -1.33 3.47
C HIS A 176 -1.30 -0.14 2.96
N VAL A 177 -1.22 0.07 1.65
CA VAL A 177 -1.93 1.16 0.97
C VAL A 177 -3.43 0.91 1.06
N GLY A 178 -4.13 1.84 1.70
CA GLY A 178 -5.57 1.82 1.81
C GLY A 178 -6.27 2.50 0.63
N LEU A 179 -7.59 2.34 0.56
CA LEU A 179 -8.41 2.97 -0.50
C LEU A 179 -8.50 4.49 -0.40
N GLY A 180 -8.04 5.08 0.69
CA GLY A 180 -7.91 6.53 0.82
C GLY A 180 -7.13 7.14 -0.34
N THR A 181 -6.15 6.39 -0.86
CA THR A 181 -5.33 6.77 -2.02
C THR A 181 -6.15 7.01 -3.30
N PHE A 182 -7.30 6.37 -3.45
CA PHE A 182 -8.19 6.55 -4.61
C PHE A 182 -9.28 7.61 -4.39
N ARG A 183 -9.40 8.16 -3.19
CA ARG A 183 -10.37 9.22 -2.90
C ARG A 183 -9.74 10.58 -3.22
N PRO A 184 -10.38 11.41 -4.05
CA PRO A 184 -9.88 12.76 -4.29
C PRO A 184 -9.90 13.59 -3.00
N VAL A 185 -8.90 14.44 -2.82
CA VAL A 185 -8.89 15.46 -1.77
C VAL A 185 -10.07 16.40 -2.01
N LYS A 186 -10.91 16.57 -0.99
CA LYS A 186 -12.12 17.40 -1.07
C LYS A 186 -11.96 18.73 -0.34
N ALA A 187 -10.98 18.84 0.56
CA ALA A 187 -10.72 20.06 1.29
C ALA A 187 -10.16 21.14 0.35
N GLU A 188 -10.69 22.34 0.41
CA GLU A 188 -10.16 23.50 -0.32
C GLU A 188 -8.90 24.03 0.37
N ASP A 189 -8.85 23.96 1.72
CA ASP A 189 -7.68 24.29 2.50
C ASP A 189 -6.94 23.01 2.92
N ILE A 190 -5.63 22.99 2.70
CA ILE A 190 -4.77 21.84 3.02
C ILE A 190 -4.76 21.52 4.52
N SER A 191 -4.97 22.53 5.39
CA SER A 191 -5.05 22.36 6.83
C SER A 191 -6.30 21.63 7.31
N GLU A 192 -7.35 21.60 6.50
CA GLU A 192 -8.61 20.90 6.77
C GLU A 192 -8.62 19.45 6.26
N HIS A 193 -7.56 19.06 5.56
CA HIS A 193 -7.48 17.70 5.01
C HIS A 193 -7.15 16.69 6.10
N GLU A 194 -8.11 15.82 6.42
CA GLU A 194 -7.88 14.65 7.26
C GLU A 194 -7.23 13.52 6.44
N MET A 195 -5.94 13.30 6.67
CA MET A 195 -5.22 12.22 6.02
C MET A 195 -5.68 10.86 6.56
N HIS A 196 -6.01 9.94 5.65
CA HIS A 196 -6.38 8.57 6.01
C HIS A 196 -5.25 7.85 6.75
N SER A 197 -5.64 6.95 7.65
CA SER A 197 -4.70 6.14 8.42
C SER A 197 -4.34 4.87 7.66
N GLU A 198 -3.05 4.53 7.64
CA GLU A 198 -2.51 3.31 7.04
C GLU A 198 -1.58 2.60 8.01
N TYR A 199 -1.60 1.26 7.98
CA TYR A 199 -0.74 0.46 8.83
C TYR A 199 0.64 0.29 8.18
N CYS A 200 1.69 0.57 8.94
CA CYS A 200 3.04 0.45 8.44
C CYS A 200 4.01 -0.15 9.47
N MET A 201 5.12 -0.68 8.96
CA MET A 201 6.15 -1.36 9.74
C MET A 201 7.54 -1.04 9.21
N ILE A 202 8.47 -0.87 10.13
CA ILE A 202 9.92 -0.80 9.88
C ILE A 202 10.58 -1.95 10.65
N PRO A 203 11.16 -2.97 9.97
CA PRO A 203 11.92 -4.02 10.63
C PRO A 203 13.18 -3.48 11.29
N GLU A 204 13.66 -4.14 12.35
CA GLU A 204 14.88 -3.78 13.08
C GLU A 204 16.10 -3.63 12.14
N GLU A 205 16.29 -4.59 11.23
CA GLU A 205 17.39 -4.56 10.27
C GLU A 205 17.35 -3.32 9.37
N THR A 206 16.15 -2.94 8.89
CA THR A 206 15.94 -1.74 8.08
C THR A 206 16.28 -0.49 8.88
N ALA A 207 15.75 -0.36 10.10
CA ALA A 207 16.03 0.78 10.98
C ALA A 207 17.53 0.92 11.26
N ARG A 208 18.20 -0.18 11.61
CA ARG A 208 19.65 -0.22 11.82
C ARG A 208 20.42 0.23 10.58
N THR A 209 20.09 -0.32 9.41
CA THR A 209 20.76 -0.01 8.15
C THR A 209 20.61 1.46 7.76
N ILE A 210 19.43 2.05 7.94
CA ILE A 210 19.19 3.48 7.70
C ILE A 210 20.05 4.33 8.62
N ASN A 211 20.05 4.04 9.92
CA ASN A 211 20.85 4.78 10.90
C ASN A 211 22.36 4.68 10.61
N GLU A 212 22.85 3.51 10.21
CA GLU A 212 24.25 3.31 9.81
C GLU A 212 24.59 4.08 8.53
N THR A 213 23.70 4.07 7.55
CA THR A 213 23.87 4.84 6.30
C THR A 213 24.03 6.31 6.59
N LYS A 214 23.17 6.90 7.42
CA LYS A 214 23.25 8.31 7.82
C LYS A 214 24.56 8.62 8.56
N ARG A 215 24.95 7.80 9.53
CA ARG A 215 26.21 7.97 10.28
C ARG A 215 27.46 7.93 9.39
N ASN A 216 27.41 7.13 8.33
CA ASN A 216 28.52 6.97 7.38
C ASN A 216 28.48 8.00 6.22
N GLY A 217 27.57 8.98 6.25
CA GLY A 217 27.44 10.01 5.22
C GLY A 217 26.82 9.52 3.90
N GLY A 218 26.18 8.35 3.89
CA GLY A 218 25.38 7.85 2.78
C GLY A 218 24.01 8.52 2.75
N ARG A 219 23.30 8.38 1.61
CA ARG A 219 21.96 8.93 1.43
C ARG A 219 20.89 7.88 1.68
N VAL A 220 19.77 8.31 2.24
CA VAL A 220 18.52 7.55 2.37
C VAL A 220 17.57 7.98 1.26
N ILE A 221 17.28 7.09 0.35
CA ILE A 221 16.52 7.35 -0.87
C ILE A 221 15.23 6.52 -0.82
N CYS A 222 14.07 7.16 -0.80
CA CYS A 222 12.78 6.48 -0.73
C CYS A 222 12.17 6.26 -2.11
N VAL A 223 11.78 5.03 -2.39
CA VAL A 223 11.03 4.69 -3.60
C VAL A 223 9.55 4.88 -3.33
N GLY A 224 9.03 5.98 -3.84
CA GLY A 224 7.62 6.36 -3.73
C GLY A 224 7.23 6.96 -2.37
N THR A 225 6.05 7.54 -2.36
CA THR A 225 5.49 8.25 -1.20
C THR A 225 5.19 7.33 -0.02
N THR A 226 4.91 6.06 -0.27
CA THR A 226 4.63 5.07 0.79
C THR A 226 5.86 4.75 1.64
N SER A 227 7.03 4.58 1.00
CA SER A 227 8.30 4.39 1.70
C SER A 227 8.69 5.64 2.50
N CYS A 228 8.57 6.82 1.88
CA CYS A 228 8.79 8.11 2.52
C CYS A 228 7.88 8.27 3.76
N ARG A 229 6.59 8.07 3.59
CA ARG A 229 5.60 8.18 4.68
C ARG A 229 5.94 7.25 5.84
N THR A 230 6.36 6.02 5.55
CA THR A 230 6.70 5.04 6.58
C THR A 230 7.89 5.49 7.42
N VAL A 231 9.01 5.86 6.79
CA VAL A 231 10.21 6.24 7.55
C VAL A 231 10.02 7.54 8.32
N GLU A 232 9.35 8.53 7.74
CA GLU A 232 9.08 9.81 8.40
C GLU A 232 8.08 9.69 9.55
N SER A 233 7.15 8.72 9.51
CA SER A 233 6.17 8.49 10.58
C SER A 233 6.80 8.05 11.90
N PHE A 234 7.88 7.27 11.83
CA PHE A 234 8.53 6.70 13.02
C PHE A 234 9.88 7.34 13.34
N ALA A 235 10.29 8.36 12.58
CA ALA A 235 11.52 9.07 12.82
C ALA A 235 11.46 9.87 14.14
N ALA A 236 12.45 9.68 15.00
CA ALA A 236 12.68 10.56 16.13
C ALA A 236 13.09 11.97 15.66
N GLU A 237 13.14 12.95 16.57
CA GLU A 237 13.48 14.34 16.21
C GLU A 237 14.91 14.47 15.66
N ASP A 238 15.81 13.59 16.07
CA ASP A 238 17.19 13.52 15.57
C ASP A 238 17.35 12.70 14.28
N GLY A 239 16.23 12.23 13.70
CA GLY A 239 16.20 11.40 12.49
C GLY A 239 16.55 9.93 12.71
N THR A 240 16.73 9.48 13.95
CA THR A 240 16.96 8.06 14.22
C THR A 240 15.69 7.23 14.12
N LEU A 241 15.85 5.98 13.72
CA LEU A 241 14.77 5.01 13.59
C LEU A 241 15.00 3.81 14.52
N LYS A 242 13.89 3.20 14.94
CA LYS A 242 13.86 1.90 15.64
C LYS A 242 12.90 0.97 14.92
N GLU A 243 12.98 -0.32 15.23
CA GLU A 243 11.89 -1.23 14.88
C GLU A 243 10.57 -0.66 15.34
N SER A 244 9.61 -0.58 14.42
CA SER A 244 8.34 0.09 14.69
C SER A 244 7.23 -0.53 13.84
N ALA A 245 6.03 -0.59 14.41
CA ALA A 245 4.84 -0.98 13.70
C ALA A 245 3.63 -0.22 14.27
N GLY A 246 2.73 0.21 13.41
CA GLY A 246 1.53 0.93 13.84
C GLY A 246 0.83 1.67 12.72
N TRP A 247 -0.20 2.39 13.11
CA TRP A 247 -0.99 3.22 12.21
C TRP A 247 -0.38 4.62 12.10
N THR A 248 -0.31 5.13 10.87
CA THR A 248 0.12 6.50 10.58
C THR A 248 -0.96 7.29 9.86
N SER A 249 -1.16 8.53 10.29
CA SER A 249 -1.97 9.54 9.61
C SER A 249 -1.15 10.76 9.22
N ILE A 250 0.20 10.64 9.22
CA ILE A 250 1.08 11.75 8.84
C ILE A 250 0.72 12.27 7.45
N PHE A 251 0.60 13.59 7.34
CA PHE A 251 0.37 14.28 6.08
C PHE A 251 1.58 15.14 5.74
N ILE A 252 2.28 14.75 4.66
CA ILE A 252 3.44 15.45 4.15
C ILE A 252 2.99 16.41 3.05
N TYR A 253 3.14 17.71 3.29
CA TYR A 253 2.74 18.78 2.38
C TYR A 253 3.82 19.86 2.30
N PRO A 254 3.73 20.86 1.40
CA PRO A 254 4.75 21.90 1.27
C PRO A 254 5.09 22.58 2.59
N GLY A 255 6.38 22.65 2.92
CA GLY A 255 6.89 23.14 4.21
C GLY A 255 7.25 22.03 5.22
N TYR A 256 6.91 20.77 4.95
CA TYR A 256 7.34 19.64 5.77
C TYR A 256 8.87 19.52 5.77
N ARG A 257 9.45 19.31 6.96
CA ARG A 257 10.90 19.08 7.12
C ARG A 257 11.15 17.59 7.30
N PHE A 258 11.77 16.99 6.29
CA PHE A 258 12.18 15.60 6.36
C PHE A 258 13.26 15.40 7.42
N LYS A 259 13.13 14.33 8.20
CA LYS A 259 14.04 13.95 9.28
C LYS A 259 15.05 12.89 8.81
N VAL A 260 14.61 11.98 7.96
CA VAL A 260 15.37 10.79 7.53
C VAL A 260 15.73 10.86 6.06
N LEU A 261 14.77 11.17 5.22
CA LEU A 261 14.84 11.12 3.77
C LEU A 261 15.81 12.18 3.21
N ASP A 262 16.69 11.77 2.31
CA ASP A 262 17.58 12.66 1.54
C ASP A 262 17.07 12.85 0.09
N ALA A 263 16.47 11.78 -0.54
CA ALA A 263 15.91 11.84 -1.89
C ALA A 263 14.77 10.83 -2.07
#